data_516bcbcf6ce533502dacfb82df6de7c2
#
_entry.id   516bcbcf6ce533502dacfb82df6de7c2
#
_cell.length_a   1.000
_cell.length_b   1.000
_cell.length_c   1.000
_cell.angle_alpha   90.00
_cell.angle_beta   90.00
_cell.angle_gamma   90.00
#
_symmetry.space_group_name_H-M   'P 1'
#
loop_
_entity.id
_entity.type
_entity.pdbx_description
1 polymer ?
#
loop_
_entity_poly.entity_id
_entity_poly.type
_entity_poly.pdbx_seq_one_letter_code
_entity_poly.pdbx_strand_id
1 'polypeptide(L)'
;MESHRLHAGRVIDGFKLVELVHTGGMAALWSVTKPGEPRAMLMKVPFLGEGDDHSAIIGFEIEHMILPRLSGPHVPAVIAVGDFAVLPHLVIERLPGKSLDSRLKDAPLSPEDVCWLGAKIATALQDIHRQHVIHLDVKPANIMLRDSGPAVMIDYGLSRHDELPDLLAEESDLPIGTSAYMAPEQVLGIRSDPRSDIFALGVVLYEMTSGEKPFGNPSTRAGMRQRLYHEPRPLRALQPHIAPWLQEIILKCLEVDPDDRFQTAGQLAHALRNPDQVVLTGRAARVKSPGLVKRVKNWWQGQNRVIAPPMRVADRLDKAPIIMCALDFSVDEADAITDAVKRLVRRLLETDPGARLVCLTVLKTSLVKLDEALDQGGRNIYLKRLVALKEWARSLDLLEESVSFHVIEAVDPAQAILDYASFNGVDHIVMGARGHSTLRRYLGSVSSRVVAEASCSVTVVRLTHAHDQSAEPRDQDAPSGG
;
A
#
# COMPACT_ATOMS: atom_id res chain seq x y z
N MET A 1 28.93 7.50 -13.20
CA MET A 1 28.14 7.87 -12.01
C MET A 1 27.29 9.17 -12.14
N GLU A 2 27.52 10.03 -13.12
CA GLU A 2 26.71 11.27 -13.31
C GLU A 2 25.40 11.08 -14.08
N SER A 3 25.22 9.99 -14.81
CA SER A 3 24.07 9.79 -15.70
C SER A 3 22.73 9.47 -14.99
N HIS A 4 22.74 9.21 -13.69
CA HIS A 4 21.53 8.78 -12.96
C HIS A 4 20.91 9.85 -12.06
N ARG A 5 21.56 11.00 -11.86
CA ARG A 5 20.98 12.09 -11.07
C ARG A 5 19.94 12.89 -11.88
N LEU A 6 18.76 13.06 -11.31
CA LEU A 6 17.74 13.95 -11.88
C LEU A 6 18.23 15.39 -11.81
N HIS A 7 18.17 16.10 -12.94
CA HIS A 7 18.53 17.53 -13.02
C HIS A 7 17.67 18.22 -14.07
N ALA A 8 17.54 19.53 -13.96
CA ALA A 8 16.85 20.33 -14.96
C ALA A 8 17.49 20.14 -16.35
N GLY A 9 16.66 20.02 -17.37
CA GLY A 9 17.09 19.78 -18.75
C GLY A 9 17.18 18.31 -19.16
N ARG A 10 17.21 17.35 -18.21
CA ARG A 10 17.17 15.91 -18.52
C ARG A 10 15.85 15.54 -19.18
N VAL A 11 15.87 14.64 -20.16
CA VAL A 11 14.68 14.12 -20.83
C VAL A 11 14.47 12.66 -20.42
N ILE A 12 13.25 12.33 -20.00
CA ILE A 12 12.79 10.98 -19.61
C ILE A 12 11.51 10.71 -20.38
N ASP A 13 11.47 9.69 -21.21
CA ASP A 13 10.34 9.27 -22.06
C ASP A 13 9.70 10.43 -22.85
N GLY A 14 10.58 11.34 -23.33
CA GLY A 14 10.17 12.52 -24.08
C GLY A 14 9.70 13.70 -23.22
N PHE A 15 9.67 13.57 -21.88
CA PHE A 15 9.39 14.65 -20.93
C PHE A 15 10.70 15.29 -20.48
N LYS A 16 10.81 16.61 -20.67
CA LYS A 16 11.95 17.39 -20.20
C LYS A 16 11.70 17.89 -18.79
N LEU A 17 12.58 17.55 -17.85
CA LEU A 17 12.56 18.06 -16.47
C LEU A 17 12.89 19.57 -16.52
N VAL A 18 12.04 20.40 -15.91
CA VAL A 18 12.19 21.85 -15.88
C VAL A 18 12.75 22.31 -14.54
N GLU A 19 12.02 22.05 -13.46
CA GLU A 19 12.37 22.44 -12.10
C GLU A 19 11.90 21.38 -11.09
N LEU A 20 12.62 21.25 -9.99
CA LEU A 20 12.20 20.45 -8.84
C LEU A 20 11.18 21.25 -8.04
N VAL A 21 9.92 20.81 -8.05
CA VAL A 21 8.82 21.50 -7.38
C VAL A 21 8.76 21.14 -5.89
N HIS A 22 8.99 19.86 -5.57
CA HIS A 22 8.94 19.38 -4.20
C HIS A 22 9.79 18.12 -4.03
N THR A 23 10.36 17.96 -2.84
CA THR A 23 11.03 16.74 -2.40
C THR A 23 10.27 16.23 -1.17
N GLY A 24 9.49 15.16 -1.36
CA GLY A 24 8.80 14.47 -0.26
C GLY A 24 9.70 13.43 0.40
N GLY A 25 9.17 12.67 1.36
CA GLY A 25 9.89 11.56 1.99
C GLY A 25 10.12 10.36 1.06
N MET A 26 9.30 10.20 0.02
CA MET A 26 9.28 8.99 -0.83
C MET A 26 9.63 9.26 -2.30
N ALA A 27 9.46 10.49 -2.79
CA ALA A 27 9.64 10.81 -4.19
C ALA A 27 9.99 12.28 -4.42
N ALA A 28 10.64 12.55 -5.55
CA ALA A 28 10.85 13.89 -6.10
C ALA A 28 9.73 14.23 -7.09
N LEU A 29 9.21 15.43 -7.00
CA LEU A 29 8.17 15.96 -7.88
C LEU A 29 8.76 17.05 -8.77
N TRP A 30 8.83 16.78 -10.07
CA TRP A 30 9.39 17.66 -11.07
C TRP A 30 8.31 18.28 -11.94
N SER A 31 8.41 19.58 -12.21
CA SER A 31 7.68 20.21 -13.31
C SER A 31 8.30 19.72 -14.62
N VAL A 32 7.46 19.28 -15.58
CA VAL A 32 7.94 18.73 -16.85
C VAL A 32 7.19 19.32 -18.03
N THR A 33 7.85 19.31 -19.21
CA THR A 33 7.26 19.70 -20.48
C THR A 33 7.49 18.62 -21.53
N LYS A 34 6.54 18.50 -22.47
CA LYS A 34 6.66 17.59 -23.61
C LYS A 34 6.22 18.32 -24.90
N PRO A 35 6.95 18.23 -26.00
CA PRO A 35 6.54 18.80 -27.27
C PRO A 35 5.14 18.30 -27.68
N GLY A 36 4.27 19.24 -28.06
CA GLY A 36 2.87 18.91 -28.44
C GLY A 36 1.89 18.74 -27.30
N GLU A 37 2.32 18.77 -26.03
CA GLU A 37 1.43 18.72 -24.87
C GLU A 37 1.37 20.09 -24.18
N PRO A 38 0.22 20.81 -24.29
CA PRO A 38 0.10 22.16 -23.73
C PRO A 38 -0.21 22.19 -22.24
N ARG A 39 -0.62 21.06 -21.64
CA ARG A 39 -0.96 20.99 -20.20
C ARG A 39 0.27 21.16 -19.33
N ALA A 40 0.11 21.86 -18.22
CA ALA A 40 1.11 21.89 -17.15
C ALA A 40 1.16 20.49 -16.49
N MET A 41 2.35 19.94 -16.31
CA MET A 41 2.55 18.56 -15.87
C MET A 41 3.54 18.46 -14.72
N LEU A 42 3.34 17.46 -13.90
CA LEU A 42 4.28 17.04 -12.86
C LEU A 42 4.71 15.59 -13.11
N MET A 43 5.99 15.32 -12.94
CA MET A 43 6.54 13.97 -12.93
C MET A 43 6.95 13.61 -11.50
N LYS A 44 6.34 12.57 -10.94
CA LYS A 44 6.71 11.98 -9.67
C LYS A 44 7.71 10.85 -9.93
N VAL A 45 8.88 10.92 -9.31
CA VAL A 45 9.95 9.91 -9.44
C VAL A 45 10.33 9.45 -8.04
N PRO A 46 10.22 8.17 -7.71
CA PRO A 46 10.57 7.65 -6.39
C PRO A 46 12.08 7.78 -6.13
N PHE A 47 12.45 7.89 -4.85
CA PHE A 47 13.86 7.76 -4.45
C PHE A 47 14.26 6.29 -4.50
N LEU A 48 15.43 6.03 -5.06
CA LEU A 48 15.97 4.68 -5.28
C LEU A 48 17.43 4.61 -4.81
N GLY A 49 17.80 5.44 -3.83
CA GLY A 49 19.17 5.57 -3.32
C GLY A 49 19.51 4.61 -2.19
N GLU A 50 20.78 4.66 -1.74
CA GLU A 50 21.22 3.97 -0.52
C GLU A 50 20.50 4.55 0.71
N GLY A 51 19.91 3.67 1.53
CA GLY A 51 19.23 4.06 2.78
C GLY A 51 17.81 4.59 2.59
N ASP A 52 17.26 4.55 1.37
CA ASP A 52 15.86 4.90 1.14
C ASP A 52 14.95 3.80 1.73
N ASP A 53 13.86 4.23 2.35
CA ASP A 53 12.87 3.34 2.94
C ASP A 53 12.13 2.56 1.83
N HIS A 54 12.15 1.23 1.88
CA HIS A 54 11.45 0.36 0.93
C HIS A 54 9.95 0.65 0.87
N SER A 55 9.37 1.15 1.97
CA SER A 55 7.97 1.59 2.02
C SER A 55 7.67 2.69 0.99
N ALA A 56 8.69 3.48 0.60
CA ALA A 56 8.57 4.50 -0.44
C ALA A 56 8.34 3.90 -1.84
N ILE A 57 9.03 2.81 -2.15
CA ILE A 57 8.90 2.11 -3.44
C ILE A 57 7.52 1.43 -3.51
N ILE A 58 7.10 0.79 -2.43
CA ILE A 58 5.78 0.15 -2.33
C ILE A 58 4.66 1.18 -2.47
N GLY A 59 4.76 2.31 -1.76
CA GLY A 59 3.80 3.40 -1.90
C GLY A 59 3.74 3.96 -3.33
N PHE A 60 4.89 4.09 -3.99
CA PHE A 60 4.92 4.50 -5.40
C PHE A 60 4.30 3.43 -6.31
N GLU A 61 4.53 2.15 -6.06
CA GLU A 61 3.95 1.05 -6.84
C GLU A 61 2.42 1.02 -6.70
N ILE A 62 1.90 1.22 -5.49
CA ILE A 62 0.46 1.33 -5.24
C ILE A 62 -0.15 2.50 -6.03
N GLU A 63 0.46 3.68 -5.97
CA GLU A 63 -0.01 4.84 -6.71
C GLU A 63 0.05 4.60 -8.22
N HIS A 64 1.11 3.96 -8.71
CA HIS A 64 1.29 3.56 -10.10
C HIS A 64 0.24 2.55 -10.58
N MET A 65 -0.24 1.67 -9.71
CA MET A 65 -1.32 0.71 -10.01
C MET A 65 -2.71 1.35 -9.96
N ILE A 66 -2.96 2.20 -8.95
CA ILE A 66 -4.30 2.72 -8.64
C ILE A 66 -4.64 3.95 -9.48
N LEU A 67 -3.76 4.96 -9.51
CA LEU A 67 -4.10 6.26 -10.09
C LEU A 67 -4.46 6.20 -11.58
N PRO A 68 -3.82 5.38 -12.45
CA PRO A 68 -4.22 5.25 -13.85
C PRO A 68 -5.62 4.64 -14.08
N ARG A 69 -6.19 3.98 -13.07
CA ARG A 69 -7.55 3.41 -13.12
C ARG A 69 -8.62 4.39 -12.71
N LEU A 70 -8.24 5.46 -12.03
CA LEU A 70 -9.15 6.48 -11.57
C LEU A 70 -9.45 7.51 -12.66
N SER A 71 -10.65 8.04 -12.64
CA SER A 71 -11.11 9.05 -13.60
C SER A 71 -12.02 10.08 -12.92
N GLY A 72 -12.30 11.16 -13.62
CA GLY A 72 -13.22 12.19 -13.16
C GLY A 72 -12.55 13.43 -12.56
N PRO A 73 -13.34 14.39 -12.08
CA PRO A 73 -12.85 15.71 -11.69
C PRO A 73 -12.17 15.77 -10.32
N HIS A 74 -12.21 14.69 -9.55
CA HIS A 74 -11.76 14.61 -8.17
C HIS A 74 -10.41 13.92 -8.00
N VAL A 75 -9.77 13.52 -9.12
CA VAL A 75 -8.45 12.90 -9.19
C VAL A 75 -7.58 13.62 -10.22
N PRO A 76 -6.25 13.65 -10.07
CA PRO A 76 -5.38 14.22 -11.11
C PRO A 76 -5.39 13.33 -12.35
N ALA A 77 -5.44 13.93 -13.54
CA ALA A 77 -5.35 13.17 -14.78
C ALA A 77 -3.94 12.59 -14.95
N VAL A 78 -3.86 11.29 -15.22
CA VAL A 78 -2.60 10.61 -15.58
C VAL A 78 -2.31 10.85 -17.05
N ILE A 79 -1.08 11.29 -17.35
CA ILE A 79 -0.62 11.63 -18.70
C ILE A 79 0.30 10.54 -19.23
N ALA A 80 1.16 10.00 -18.37
CA ALA A 80 2.04 8.89 -18.72
C ALA A 80 2.45 8.10 -17.47
N VAL A 81 2.79 6.84 -17.70
CA VAL A 81 3.26 5.90 -16.70
C VAL A 81 4.59 5.34 -17.20
N GLY A 82 5.65 5.50 -16.40
CA GLY A 82 6.99 5.03 -16.77
C GLY A 82 7.21 3.56 -16.48
N ASP A 83 8.12 2.95 -17.23
CA ASP A 83 8.48 1.55 -17.04
C ASP A 83 9.39 1.40 -15.79
N PHE A 84 9.01 0.50 -14.89
CA PHE A 84 9.82 0.15 -13.72
C PHE A 84 11.21 -0.41 -14.09
N ALA A 85 11.34 -1.07 -15.24
CA ALA A 85 12.60 -1.65 -15.70
C ALA A 85 13.64 -0.58 -16.08
N VAL A 86 13.19 0.62 -16.47
CA VAL A 86 14.08 1.71 -16.93
C VAL A 86 14.23 2.76 -15.84
N LEU A 87 13.15 3.45 -15.52
CA LEU A 87 13.05 4.44 -14.45
C LEU A 87 11.57 4.58 -14.08
N PRO A 88 11.15 4.10 -12.91
CA PRO A 88 9.77 4.26 -12.47
C PRO A 88 9.44 5.74 -12.33
N HIS A 89 8.38 6.17 -12.98
CA HIS A 89 7.86 7.53 -12.86
C HIS A 89 6.38 7.59 -13.24
N LEU A 90 5.71 8.61 -12.73
CA LEU A 90 4.31 8.88 -13.03
C LEU A 90 4.18 10.34 -13.44
N VAL A 91 3.60 10.59 -14.61
CA VAL A 91 3.35 11.95 -15.10
C VAL A 91 1.86 12.25 -14.96
N ILE A 92 1.55 13.27 -14.20
CA ILE A 92 0.19 13.73 -13.93
C ILE A 92 0.01 15.20 -14.32
N GLU A 93 -1.24 15.62 -14.47
CA GLU A 93 -1.54 17.05 -14.63
C GLU A 93 -1.09 17.84 -13.39
N ARG A 94 -0.53 19.02 -13.61
CA ARG A 94 -0.28 19.99 -12.55
C ARG A 94 -1.59 20.72 -12.24
N LEU A 95 -2.17 20.40 -11.08
CA LEU A 95 -3.42 21.01 -10.64
C LEU A 95 -3.20 22.49 -10.28
N PRO A 96 -4.05 23.40 -10.78
CA PRO A 96 -4.06 24.78 -10.28
C PRO A 96 -4.68 24.82 -8.89
N GLY A 97 -4.24 25.78 -8.06
CA GLY A 97 -4.75 25.95 -6.70
C GLY A 97 -3.73 25.60 -5.63
N LYS A 98 -4.20 25.41 -4.40
CA LYS A 98 -3.39 25.13 -3.21
C LYS A 98 -3.96 23.96 -2.43
N SER A 99 -3.11 23.29 -1.64
CA SER A 99 -3.60 22.29 -0.69
C SER A 99 -4.42 22.95 0.44
N LEU A 100 -5.26 22.16 1.08
CA LEU A 100 -6.08 22.60 2.21
C LEU A 100 -5.22 23.10 3.39
N ASP A 101 -3.96 22.65 3.50
CA ASP A 101 -3.01 23.18 4.50
C ASP A 101 -2.89 24.69 4.47
N SER A 102 -3.01 25.29 3.27
CA SER A 102 -2.94 26.75 3.14
C SER A 102 -4.13 27.45 3.81
N ARG A 103 -5.30 26.81 3.85
CA ARG A 103 -6.52 27.33 4.51
C ARG A 103 -6.52 27.10 6.02
N LEU A 104 -5.88 26.01 6.48
CA LEU A 104 -5.76 25.71 7.91
C LEU A 104 -4.89 26.69 8.68
N LYS A 105 -4.06 27.47 7.99
CA LYS A 105 -3.31 28.57 8.62
C LYS A 105 -4.23 29.66 9.19
N ASP A 106 -5.44 29.76 8.65
CA ASP A 106 -6.46 30.72 9.05
C ASP A 106 -7.49 30.11 10.01
N ALA A 107 -7.29 28.84 10.46
CA ALA A 107 -8.20 28.17 11.38
C ALA A 107 -8.16 28.82 12.79
N PRO A 108 -9.31 28.89 13.49
CA PRO A 108 -10.64 28.33 13.18
C PRO A 108 -11.33 29.05 12.01
N LEU A 109 -11.92 28.26 11.10
CA LEU A 109 -12.68 28.79 9.96
C LEU A 109 -14.15 29.03 10.34
N SER A 110 -14.85 29.85 9.51
CA SER A 110 -16.29 30.03 9.69
C SER A 110 -17.06 28.71 9.49
N PRO A 111 -18.22 28.52 10.16
CA PRO A 111 -19.05 27.34 9.96
C PRO A 111 -19.45 27.13 8.49
N GLU A 112 -19.67 28.22 7.75
CA GLU A 112 -20.01 28.23 6.33
C GLU A 112 -18.85 27.67 5.49
N ASP A 113 -17.62 28.13 5.75
CA ASP A 113 -16.41 27.62 5.09
C ASP A 113 -16.17 26.16 5.40
N VAL A 114 -16.31 25.75 6.68
CA VAL A 114 -16.17 24.36 7.09
C VAL A 114 -17.15 23.45 6.35
N CYS A 115 -18.41 23.87 6.25
CA CYS A 115 -19.45 23.09 5.56
C CYS A 115 -19.19 23.04 4.04
N TRP A 116 -18.85 24.17 3.45
CA TRP A 116 -18.60 24.25 2.02
C TRP A 116 -17.37 23.42 1.58
N LEU A 117 -16.25 23.55 2.30
CA LEU A 117 -15.05 22.75 2.05
C LEU A 117 -15.29 21.28 2.36
N GLY A 118 -15.87 20.98 3.50
CA GLY A 118 -16.18 19.62 3.93
C GLY A 118 -17.06 18.88 2.94
N ALA A 119 -18.11 19.55 2.45
CA ALA A 119 -19.02 18.95 1.45
C ALA A 119 -18.31 18.68 0.11
N LYS A 120 -17.40 19.56 -0.33
CA LYS A 120 -16.59 19.32 -1.54
C LYS A 120 -15.66 18.12 -1.37
N ILE A 121 -14.98 18.01 -0.23
CA ILE A 121 -14.07 16.90 0.06
C ILE A 121 -14.83 15.58 0.19
N ALA A 122 -15.95 15.58 0.91
CA ALA A 122 -16.80 14.40 1.05
C ALA A 122 -17.36 13.93 -0.32
N THR A 123 -17.65 14.87 -1.24
CA THR A 123 -18.04 14.53 -2.62
C THR A 123 -16.89 13.87 -3.38
N ALA A 124 -15.67 14.40 -3.23
CA ALA A 124 -14.49 13.81 -3.85
C ALA A 124 -14.22 12.38 -3.35
N LEU A 125 -14.31 12.15 -2.04
CA LEU A 125 -14.19 10.82 -1.45
C LEU A 125 -15.28 9.87 -1.95
N GLN A 126 -16.53 10.34 -2.06
CA GLN A 126 -17.63 9.52 -2.58
C GLN A 126 -17.36 9.05 -4.02
N ASP A 127 -16.80 9.90 -4.86
CA ASP A 127 -16.49 9.55 -6.26
C ASP A 127 -15.33 8.54 -6.35
N ILE A 128 -14.34 8.64 -5.44
CA ILE A 128 -13.25 7.68 -5.35
C ILE A 128 -13.75 6.34 -4.82
N HIS A 129 -14.59 6.34 -3.78
CA HIS A 129 -15.19 5.13 -3.22
C HIS A 129 -16.05 4.38 -4.25
N ARG A 130 -16.76 5.10 -5.15
CA ARG A 130 -17.51 4.49 -6.26
C ARG A 130 -16.61 3.80 -7.29
N GLN A 131 -15.34 4.18 -7.34
CA GLN A 131 -14.32 3.55 -8.18
C GLN A 131 -13.52 2.50 -7.41
N HIS A 132 -14.09 1.96 -6.31
CA HIS A 132 -13.53 0.90 -5.48
C HIS A 132 -12.20 1.24 -4.80
N VAL A 133 -11.90 2.53 -4.63
CA VAL A 133 -10.67 2.99 -3.96
C VAL A 133 -10.98 3.62 -2.62
N ILE A 134 -10.23 3.22 -1.59
CA ILE A 134 -10.18 3.81 -0.27
C ILE A 134 -8.87 4.57 -0.18
N HIS A 135 -8.90 5.85 0.16
CA HIS A 135 -7.71 6.72 0.12
C HIS A 135 -6.72 6.42 1.25
N LEU A 136 -7.20 6.20 2.47
CA LEU A 136 -6.47 5.82 3.68
C LEU A 136 -5.41 6.83 4.19
N ASP A 137 -5.19 7.94 3.50
CA ASP A 137 -4.32 9.04 3.94
C ASP A 137 -4.97 10.41 3.70
N VAL A 138 -6.26 10.52 4.08
CA VAL A 138 -6.99 11.79 3.99
C VAL A 138 -6.43 12.76 5.03
N LYS A 139 -5.78 13.81 4.52
CA LYS A 139 -5.17 14.88 5.32
C LYS A 139 -5.14 16.17 4.51
N PRO A 140 -4.97 17.34 5.14
CA PRO A 140 -4.98 18.64 4.44
C PRO A 140 -3.98 18.74 3.29
N ALA A 141 -2.79 18.15 3.43
CA ALA A 141 -1.76 18.15 2.39
C ALA A 141 -2.18 17.40 1.12
N ASN A 142 -3.03 16.36 1.26
CA ASN A 142 -3.47 15.50 0.16
C ASN A 142 -4.81 15.95 -0.46
N ILE A 143 -5.30 17.13 -0.10
CA ILE A 143 -6.54 17.73 -0.62
C ILE A 143 -6.21 19.02 -1.36
N MET A 144 -6.31 19.01 -2.68
CA MET A 144 -6.12 20.18 -3.51
C MET A 144 -7.43 20.93 -3.71
N LEU A 145 -7.40 22.22 -3.45
CA LEU A 145 -8.52 23.15 -3.65
C LEU A 145 -8.22 23.99 -4.89
N ARG A 146 -9.06 23.84 -5.92
CA ARG A 146 -9.03 24.75 -7.09
C ARG A 146 -9.74 26.05 -6.72
N ASP A 147 -9.31 27.16 -7.29
CA ASP A 147 -9.94 28.48 -7.08
C ASP A 147 -11.42 28.46 -7.45
N SER A 148 -11.75 27.75 -8.53
CA SER A 148 -13.11 27.40 -8.93
C SER A 148 -13.16 25.91 -9.28
N GLY A 149 -14.16 25.17 -8.78
CA GLY A 149 -14.32 23.76 -9.12
C GLY A 149 -14.29 22.80 -7.93
N PRO A 150 -14.15 21.51 -8.21
CA PRO A 150 -14.15 20.44 -7.19
C PRO A 150 -12.86 20.42 -6.38
N ALA A 151 -12.94 19.80 -5.19
CA ALA A 151 -11.75 19.35 -4.50
C ALA A 151 -11.16 18.14 -5.23
N VAL A 152 -9.83 18.03 -5.22
CA VAL A 152 -9.10 16.91 -5.86
C VAL A 152 -8.25 16.22 -4.81
N MET A 153 -8.43 14.91 -4.70
CA MET A 153 -7.59 14.07 -3.83
C MET A 153 -6.30 13.73 -4.58
N ILE A 154 -5.18 13.82 -3.87
CA ILE A 154 -3.84 13.54 -4.41
C ILE A 154 -3.10 12.58 -3.48
N ASP A 155 -2.04 11.94 -4.01
CA ASP A 155 -1.15 11.02 -3.29
C ASP A 155 -1.85 9.72 -2.86
N TYR A 156 -1.87 8.77 -3.77
CA TYR A 156 -2.52 7.46 -3.60
C TYR A 156 -1.57 6.35 -3.11
N GLY A 157 -0.38 6.71 -2.65
CA GLY A 157 0.64 5.75 -2.22
C GLY A 157 0.26 4.90 -0.99
N LEU A 158 -0.76 5.28 -0.24
CA LEU A 158 -1.30 4.50 0.87
C LEU A 158 -2.71 3.96 0.59
N SER A 159 -3.24 4.20 -0.60
CA SER A 159 -4.61 3.82 -0.96
C SER A 159 -4.75 2.31 -1.14
N ARG A 160 -5.98 1.85 -1.13
CA ARG A 160 -6.35 0.49 -1.42
C ARG A 160 -7.43 0.45 -2.50
N HIS A 161 -7.28 -0.41 -3.47
CA HIS A 161 -8.32 -0.75 -4.44
C HIS A 161 -8.86 -2.14 -4.12
N ASP A 162 -10.20 -2.32 -4.09
CA ASP A 162 -10.81 -3.59 -3.68
C ASP A 162 -10.46 -4.78 -4.57
N GLU A 163 -10.14 -4.51 -5.85
CA GLU A 163 -9.80 -5.53 -6.85
C GLU A 163 -8.29 -5.75 -7.02
N LEU A 164 -7.44 -5.00 -6.30
CA LEU A 164 -5.99 -5.12 -6.38
C LEU A 164 -5.40 -5.68 -5.08
N PRO A 165 -4.21 -6.32 -5.13
CA PRO A 165 -3.47 -6.71 -3.94
C PRO A 165 -3.22 -5.52 -3.00
N ASP A 166 -3.35 -5.73 -1.69
CA ASP A 166 -2.98 -4.73 -0.69
C ASP A 166 -1.51 -4.92 -0.29
N LEU A 167 -0.59 -4.40 -1.12
CA LEU A 167 0.85 -4.58 -0.95
C LEU A 167 1.35 -4.15 0.44
N LEU A 168 0.76 -3.09 1.02
CA LEU A 168 1.15 -2.63 2.36
C LEU A 168 0.68 -3.56 3.46
N ALA A 169 -0.50 -4.17 3.32
CA ALA A 169 -0.97 -5.17 4.29
C ALA A 169 -0.15 -6.45 4.20
N GLU A 170 0.38 -6.78 3.02
CA GLU A 170 1.22 -7.96 2.80
C GLU A 170 2.66 -7.76 3.32
N GLU A 171 3.13 -6.51 3.45
CA GLU A 171 4.49 -6.19 3.92
C GLU A 171 4.60 -5.96 5.43
N SER A 172 3.55 -5.48 6.09
CA SER A 172 3.66 -5.05 7.48
C SER A 172 2.35 -5.05 8.26
N ASP A 173 2.41 -5.57 9.48
CA ASP A 173 1.37 -5.46 10.51
C ASP A 173 1.27 -4.07 11.16
N LEU A 174 2.17 -3.16 10.82
CA LEU A 174 2.22 -1.85 11.45
C LEU A 174 1.16 -0.92 10.83
N PRO A 175 0.50 -0.07 11.64
CA PRO A 175 -0.36 0.97 11.11
C PRO A 175 0.44 1.92 10.23
N ILE A 176 0.07 2.03 8.95
CA ILE A 176 0.73 2.89 7.96
C ILE A 176 -0.21 4.05 7.63
N GLY A 177 0.32 5.28 7.64
CA GLY A 177 -0.42 6.51 7.37
C GLY A 177 -0.06 7.66 8.28
N THR A 178 -0.70 8.79 8.09
CA THR A 178 -0.47 9.99 8.90
C THR A 178 -1.19 9.87 10.24
N SER A 179 -0.42 9.58 11.28
CA SER A 179 -0.91 9.18 12.62
C SER A 179 -2.00 10.06 13.22
N ALA A 180 -1.99 11.37 12.95
CA ALA A 180 -2.98 12.30 13.48
C ALA A 180 -4.40 12.09 12.90
N TYR A 181 -4.53 11.62 11.66
CA TYR A 181 -5.78 11.47 10.90
C TYR A 181 -6.28 10.02 10.79
N MET A 182 -5.44 9.07 11.16
CA MET A 182 -5.71 7.63 11.07
C MET A 182 -7.00 7.25 11.82
N ALA A 183 -7.84 6.42 11.23
CA ALA A 183 -9.03 5.88 11.87
C ALA A 183 -8.72 4.77 12.90
N PRO A 184 -9.60 4.50 13.88
CA PRO A 184 -9.42 3.43 14.85
C PRO A 184 -9.13 2.05 14.23
N GLU A 185 -9.85 1.67 13.18
CA GLU A 185 -9.67 0.42 12.44
C GLU A 185 -8.32 0.35 11.73
N GLN A 186 -7.81 1.45 11.18
CA GLN A 186 -6.46 1.51 10.60
C GLN A 186 -5.38 1.26 11.66
N VAL A 187 -5.56 1.76 12.89
CA VAL A 187 -4.64 1.49 14.00
C VAL A 187 -4.64 0.01 14.39
N LEU A 188 -5.71 -0.72 14.07
CA LEU A 188 -5.83 -2.18 14.23
C LEU A 188 -5.40 -2.96 13.00
N GLY A 189 -4.87 -2.30 11.95
CA GLY A 189 -4.42 -2.94 10.72
C GLY A 189 -5.51 -3.17 9.67
N ILE A 190 -6.76 -2.72 9.91
CA ILE A 190 -7.87 -2.87 8.95
C ILE A 190 -7.81 -1.73 7.95
N ARG A 191 -7.66 -2.08 6.67
CA ARG A 191 -7.51 -1.15 5.55
C ARG A 191 -8.66 -1.21 4.54
N SER A 192 -9.69 -2.01 4.82
CA SER A 192 -10.77 -2.33 3.87
C SER A 192 -12.08 -1.59 4.10
N ASP A 193 -12.14 -0.64 5.02
CA ASP A 193 -13.36 0.10 5.33
C ASP A 193 -13.30 1.53 4.79
N PRO A 194 -14.13 1.92 3.80
CA PRO A 194 -14.15 3.29 3.26
C PRO A 194 -14.57 4.34 4.29
N ARG A 195 -15.18 3.93 5.41
CA ARG A 195 -15.54 4.83 6.52
C ARG A 195 -14.32 5.28 7.33
N SER A 196 -13.14 4.69 7.08
CA SER A 196 -11.86 5.22 7.56
C SER A 196 -11.56 6.62 6.99
N ASP A 197 -11.88 6.85 5.71
CA ASP A 197 -11.74 8.16 5.08
C ASP A 197 -12.74 9.18 5.66
N ILE A 198 -13.94 8.72 6.04
CA ILE A 198 -14.95 9.57 6.72
C ILE A 198 -14.45 9.99 8.12
N PHE A 199 -13.81 9.09 8.87
CA PHE A 199 -13.19 9.44 10.15
C PHE A 199 -12.07 10.46 9.95
N ALA A 200 -11.17 10.24 9.00
CA ALA A 200 -10.08 11.15 8.69
C ALA A 200 -10.59 12.53 8.25
N LEU A 201 -11.64 12.59 7.42
CA LEU A 201 -12.32 13.85 7.11
C LEU A 201 -12.95 14.48 8.35
N GLY A 202 -13.51 13.69 9.27
CA GLY A 202 -13.98 14.16 10.58
C GLY A 202 -12.89 14.85 11.40
N VAL A 203 -11.65 14.32 11.38
CA VAL A 203 -10.48 14.97 12.01
C VAL A 203 -10.15 16.30 11.32
N VAL A 204 -10.19 16.35 9.99
CA VAL A 204 -9.97 17.59 9.21
C VAL A 204 -11.05 18.63 9.52
N LEU A 205 -12.31 18.24 9.55
CA LEU A 205 -13.43 19.13 9.91
C LEU A 205 -13.29 19.68 11.35
N TYR A 206 -12.87 18.83 12.28
CA TYR A 206 -12.61 19.24 13.65
C TYR A 206 -11.49 20.27 13.71
N GLU A 207 -10.37 20.03 12.98
CA GLU A 207 -9.23 20.95 12.92
C GLU A 207 -9.61 22.27 12.24
N MET A 208 -10.35 22.26 11.14
CA MET A 208 -10.88 23.49 10.52
C MET A 208 -11.75 24.30 11.48
N THR A 209 -12.58 23.63 12.30
CA THR A 209 -13.53 24.29 13.20
C THR A 209 -12.88 24.82 14.47
N SER A 210 -11.85 24.13 15.01
CA SER A 210 -11.28 24.47 16.33
C SER A 210 -9.86 25.03 16.27
N GLY A 211 -9.12 24.82 15.16
CA GLY A 211 -7.68 25.06 15.08
C GLY A 211 -6.82 23.98 15.74
N GLU A 212 -7.44 22.93 16.32
CA GLU A 212 -6.76 21.85 17.05
C GLU A 212 -7.13 20.48 16.48
N LYS A 213 -6.23 19.51 16.59
CA LYS A 213 -6.52 18.11 16.23
C LYS A 213 -7.15 17.36 17.40
N PRO A 214 -8.24 16.60 17.20
CA PRO A 214 -8.99 15.96 18.28
C PRO A 214 -8.20 14.95 19.11
N PHE A 215 -7.15 14.36 18.52
CA PHE A 215 -6.30 13.34 19.15
C PHE A 215 -4.80 13.77 19.17
N GLY A 216 -4.51 15.04 18.90
CA GLY A 216 -3.15 15.57 18.81
C GLY A 216 -2.33 14.95 17.68
N ASN A 217 -0.99 14.90 17.87
CA ASN A 217 -0.03 14.32 16.94
C ASN A 217 0.69 13.12 17.59
N PRO A 218 0.07 11.95 17.71
CA PRO A 218 0.70 10.80 18.35
C PRO A 218 1.88 10.28 17.53
N SER A 219 3.04 10.12 18.19
CA SER A 219 4.26 9.57 17.57
C SER A 219 4.50 8.10 17.90
N THR A 220 3.71 7.52 18.80
CA THR A 220 3.86 6.13 19.23
C THR A 220 2.59 5.32 18.95
N ARG A 221 2.74 4.00 18.78
CA ARG A 221 1.61 3.08 18.63
C ARG A 221 0.61 3.18 19.80
N ALA A 222 1.11 3.30 21.03
CA ALA A 222 0.28 3.49 22.21
C ALA A 222 -0.53 4.80 22.15
N GLY A 223 0.08 5.89 21.68
CA GLY A 223 -0.59 7.17 21.44
C GLY A 223 -1.67 7.06 20.36
N MET A 224 -1.39 6.36 19.26
CA MET A 224 -2.38 6.11 18.19
C MET A 224 -3.58 5.29 18.70
N ARG A 225 -3.34 4.28 19.55
CA ARG A 225 -4.41 3.46 20.14
C ARG A 225 -5.36 4.23 21.07
N GLN A 226 -5.00 5.42 21.51
CA GLN A 226 -5.89 6.24 22.38
C GLN A 226 -7.26 6.51 21.72
N ARG A 227 -7.32 6.63 20.39
CA ARG A 227 -8.59 6.85 19.66
C ARG A 227 -9.56 5.68 19.72
N LEU A 228 -9.13 4.49 20.18
CA LEU A 228 -9.99 3.34 20.42
C LEU A 228 -10.87 3.52 21.67
N TYR A 229 -10.51 4.43 22.57
CA TYR A 229 -11.21 4.62 23.86
C TYR A 229 -11.29 6.09 24.32
N HIS A 230 -10.59 7.00 23.67
CA HIS A 230 -10.60 8.41 24.05
C HIS A 230 -11.57 9.18 23.13
N GLU A 231 -12.64 9.71 23.73
CA GLU A 231 -13.55 10.60 23.00
C GLU A 231 -12.86 11.95 22.78
N PRO A 232 -13.01 12.58 21.59
CA PRO A 232 -12.49 13.91 21.35
C PRO A 232 -13.16 14.94 22.28
N ARG A 233 -12.46 16.01 22.58
CA ARG A 233 -13.04 17.12 23.33
C ARG A 233 -14.20 17.71 22.53
N PRO A 234 -15.40 17.91 23.13
CA PRO A 234 -16.51 18.51 22.40
C PRO A 234 -16.15 19.90 21.88
N LEU A 235 -16.47 20.21 20.62
CA LEU A 235 -16.15 21.50 20.01
C LEU A 235 -16.78 22.67 20.75
N ARG A 236 -18.00 22.48 21.27
CA ARG A 236 -18.73 23.50 22.08
C ARG A 236 -18.12 23.69 23.48
N ALA A 237 -17.24 22.79 23.92
CA ALA A 237 -16.42 23.02 25.12
C ALA A 237 -15.19 23.90 24.81
N LEU A 238 -14.74 23.94 23.56
CA LEU A 238 -13.66 24.81 23.07
C LEU A 238 -14.23 26.19 22.69
N GLN A 239 -15.30 26.18 21.93
CA GLN A 239 -15.95 27.35 21.35
C GLN A 239 -17.48 27.25 21.54
N PRO A 240 -18.07 27.85 22.61
CA PRO A 240 -19.49 27.70 22.97
C PRO A 240 -20.47 28.15 21.88
N HIS A 241 -20.04 29.00 20.95
CA HIS A 241 -20.88 29.55 19.87
C HIS A 241 -21.03 28.58 18.68
N ILE A 242 -20.28 27.47 18.64
CA ILE A 242 -20.42 26.48 17.57
C ILE A 242 -21.85 25.92 17.57
N ALA A 243 -22.45 25.90 16.39
CA ALA A 243 -23.80 25.39 16.19
C ALA A 243 -23.91 23.89 16.61
N PRO A 244 -24.97 23.49 17.33
CA PRO A 244 -25.15 22.11 17.79
C PRO A 244 -25.11 21.08 16.64
N TRP A 245 -25.66 21.42 15.48
CA TRP A 245 -25.68 20.54 14.30
C TRP A 245 -24.30 20.32 13.71
N LEU A 246 -23.42 21.33 13.73
CA LEU A 246 -22.04 21.17 13.21
C LEU A 246 -21.23 20.23 14.11
N GLN A 247 -21.35 20.41 15.44
CA GLN A 247 -20.77 19.47 16.40
C GLN A 247 -21.32 18.05 16.23
N GLU A 248 -22.63 17.90 16.00
CA GLU A 248 -23.26 16.60 15.77
C GLU A 248 -22.61 15.88 14.58
N ILE A 249 -22.47 16.57 13.43
CA ILE A 249 -21.86 16.01 12.21
C ILE A 249 -20.41 15.59 12.48
N ILE A 250 -19.62 16.48 13.06
CA ILE A 250 -18.18 16.22 13.25
C ILE A 250 -17.96 15.07 14.25
N LEU A 251 -18.66 15.08 15.38
CA LEU A 251 -18.52 14.02 16.38
C LEU A 251 -19.06 12.67 15.87
N LYS A 252 -20.06 12.67 14.97
CA LYS A 252 -20.54 11.46 14.32
C LYS A 252 -19.48 10.85 13.40
N CYS A 253 -18.72 11.66 12.67
CA CYS A 253 -17.58 11.15 11.87
C CYS A 253 -16.50 10.51 12.76
N LEU A 254 -16.32 11.02 13.99
CA LEU A 254 -15.27 10.61 14.92
C LEU A 254 -15.67 9.47 15.88
N GLU A 255 -16.84 8.83 15.65
CA GLU A 255 -17.20 7.64 16.41
C GLU A 255 -16.20 6.51 16.19
N VAL A 256 -15.90 5.77 17.26
CA VAL A 256 -14.90 4.69 17.22
C VAL A 256 -15.39 3.55 16.35
N ASP A 257 -16.69 3.19 16.47
CA ASP A 257 -17.29 2.17 15.63
C ASP A 257 -17.68 2.75 14.26
N PRO A 258 -17.19 2.16 13.14
CA PRO A 258 -17.61 2.60 11.82
C PRO A 258 -19.14 2.56 11.59
N ASP A 259 -19.87 1.65 12.24
CA ASP A 259 -21.32 1.53 12.09
C ASP A 259 -22.07 2.72 12.70
N ASP A 260 -21.48 3.43 13.66
CA ASP A 260 -22.04 4.63 14.28
C ASP A 260 -21.75 5.92 13.47
N ARG A 261 -20.91 5.85 12.41
CA ARG A 261 -20.57 6.98 11.54
C ARG A 261 -21.60 7.18 10.42
N PHE A 262 -21.34 8.15 9.56
CA PHE A 262 -21.97 8.17 8.23
C PHE A 262 -21.52 6.94 7.43
N GLN A 263 -22.47 6.27 6.77
CA GLN A 263 -22.16 5.02 6.06
C GLN A 263 -21.53 5.26 4.69
N THR A 264 -21.70 6.46 4.13
CA THR A 264 -21.05 6.88 2.88
C THR A 264 -20.59 8.32 3.00
N ALA A 265 -19.53 8.68 2.26
CA ALA A 265 -19.08 10.07 2.16
C ALA A 265 -20.14 10.97 1.54
N GLY A 266 -21.01 10.42 0.67
CA GLY A 266 -22.17 11.14 0.12
C GLY A 266 -23.19 11.55 1.19
N GLN A 267 -23.45 10.69 2.18
CA GLN A 267 -24.31 11.06 3.32
C GLN A 267 -23.70 12.21 4.14
N LEU A 268 -22.39 12.20 4.36
CA LEU A 268 -21.69 13.30 5.04
C LEU A 268 -21.79 14.61 4.22
N ALA A 269 -21.56 14.55 2.91
CA ALA A 269 -21.70 15.71 2.02
C ALA A 269 -23.12 16.29 2.08
N HIS A 270 -24.14 15.43 2.10
CA HIS A 270 -25.53 15.84 2.21
C HIS A 270 -25.82 16.55 3.55
N ALA A 271 -25.36 15.98 4.68
CA ALA A 271 -25.54 16.57 6.00
C ALA A 271 -24.88 17.95 6.12
N LEU A 272 -23.67 18.12 5.57
CA LEU A 272 -22.97 19.40 5.55
C LEU A 272 -23.67 20.48 4.70
N ARG A 273 -24.39 20.09 3.63
CA ARG A 273 -25.17 21.01 2.77
C ARG A 273 -26.54 21.34 3.33
N ASN A 274 -27.11 20.51 4.21
CA ASN A 274 -28.47 20.62 4.70
C ASN A 274 -28.50 20.56 6.25
N PRO A 275 -27.96 21.59 6.92
CA PRO A 275 -27.81 21.59 8.37
C PRO A 275 -29.14 21.53 9.13
N ASP A 276 -30.22 22.01 8.54
CA ASP A 276 -31.60 21.98 9.04
C ASP A 276 -32.21 20.57 9.08
N GLN A 277 -31.68 19.62 8.32
CA GLN A 277 -32.10 18.22 8.27
C GLN A 277 -31.28 17.33 9.22
N VAL A 278 -30.28 17.89 9.92
CA VAL A 278 -29.43 17.11 10.83
C VAL A 278 -30.19 16.76 12.09
N VAL A 279 -30.37 15.46 12.34
CA VAL A 279 -30.99 14.95 13.58
C VAL A 279 -29.99 15.14 14.73
N LEU A 280 -30.36 15.98 15.68
CA LEU A 280 -29.55 16.23 16.87
C LEU A 280 -29.69 15.11 17.89
N THR A 281 -28.57 14.56 18.33
CA THR A 281 -28.48 13.53 19.36
C THR A 281 -27.77 14.07 20.61
N GLY A 282 -27.45 13.18 21.56
CA GLY A 282 -26.63 13.55 22.70
C GLY A 282 -25.27 14.16 22.36
N ARG A 283 -24.72 13.95 21.12
CA ARG A 283 -23.50 14.56 20.64
C ARG A 283 -23.61 16.08 20.52
N ALA A 284 -24.72 16.57 20.00
CA ALA A 284 -24.99 18.00 19.85
C ALA A 284 -24.98 18.77 21.19
N ALA A 285 -25.44 18.12 22.26
CA ALA A 285 -25.54 18.72 23.60
C ALA A 285 -24.25 18.62 24.44
N ARG A 286 -23.22 17.90 23.98
CA ARG A 286 -21.97 17.71 24.73
C ARG A 286 -21.22 19.05 24.88
N VAL A 287 -20.97 19.48 26.09
CA VAL A 287 -20.18 20.67 26.44
C VAL A 287 -19.07 20.36 27.44
N LYS A 288 -18.95 19.11 27.87
CA LYS A 288 -17.93 18.64 28.81
C LYS A 288 -17.31 17.33 28.29
N SER A 289 -16.04 17.16 28.52
CA SER A 289 -15.37 15.87 28.31
C SER A 289 -15.92 14.80 29.28
N PRO A 290 -15.87 13.52 28.90
CA PRO A 290 -16.31 12.42 29.76
C PRO A 290 -15.63 12.44 31.11
N GLY A 291 -16.39 12.19 32.19
CA GLY A 291 -15.83 12.03 33.53
C GLY A 291 -14.90 10.81 33.65
N LEU A 292 -14.11 10.78 34.74
CA LEU A 292 -13.09 9.74 34.97
C LEU A 292 -13.65 8.32 34.88
N VAL A 293 -14.83 8.04 35.45
CA VAL A 293 -15.45 6.71 35.41
C VAL A 293 -15.75 6.24 33.99
N LYS A 294 -16.29 7.13 33.15
CA LYS A 294 -16.55 6.81 31.73
C LYS A 294 -15.24 6.59 30.97
N ARG A 295 -14.20 7.37 31.26
CA ARG A 295 -12.85 7.21 30.65
C ARG A 295 -12.23 5.86 30.97
N VAL A 296 -12.29 5.42 32.25
CA VAL A 296 -11.79 4.11 32.68
C VAL A 296 -12.59 2.98 32.01
N LYS A 297 -13.92 3.09 31.97
CA LYS A 297 -14.77 2.10 31.29
C LYS A 297 -14.44 2.01 29.79
N ASN A 298 -14.33 3.16 29.10
CA ASN A 298 -13.98 3.20 27.68
C ASN A 298 -12.57 2.61 27.43
N TRP A 299 -11.60 2.91 28.31
CA TRP A 299 -10.26 2.36 28.24
C TRP A 299 -10.27 0.83 28.34
N TRP A 300 -11.00 0.28 29.31
CA TRP A 300 -11.10 -1.18 29.48
C TRP A 300 -11.77 -1.87 28.28
N GLN A 301 -12.83 -1.27 27.74
CA GLN A 301 -13.50 -1.74 26.54
C GLN A 301 -12.61 -1.62 25.30
N GLY A 302 -11.83 -0.55 25.18
CA GLY A 302 -10.95 -0.29 24.04
C GLY A 302 -9.74 -1.23 23.97
N GLN A 303 -9.27 -1.77 25.12
CA GLN A 303 -8.16 -2.72 25.14
C GLN A 303 -8.50 -4.04 24.41
N ASN A 304 -9.76 -4.47 24.49
CA ASN A 304 -10.24 -5.73 23.93
C ASN A 304 -11.15 -5.52 22.71
N ARG A 305 -11.19 -4.28 22.15
CA ARG A 305 -12.08 -3.97 21.03
C ARG A 305 -11.56 -4.64 19.76
N VAL A 306 -12.38 -5.53 19.23
CA VAL A 306 -12.22 -6.09 17.89
C VAL A 306 -13.23 -5.36 17.00
N ILE A 307 -12.76 -4.61 16.04
CA ILE A 307 -13.61 -4.04 14.99
C ILE A 307 -13.62 -5.11 13.90
N ALA A 308 -14.77 -5.70 13.62
CA ALA A 308 -14.89 -6.64 12.52
C ALA A 308 -14.69 -5.89 11.20
N PRO A 309 -13.85 -6.41 10.29
CA PRO A 309 -13.77 -5.82 8.95
C PRO A 309 -15.14 -5.95 8.27
N PRO A 310 -15.56 -4.98 7.44
CA PRO A 310 -16.78 -5.10 6.67
C PRO A 310 -16.68 -6.33 5.78
N MET A 311 -17.80 -7.05 5.61
CA MET A 311 -17.84 -8.23 4.75
C MET A 311 -17.57 -7.80 3.31
N ARG A 312 -16.43 -8.17 2.76
CA ARG A 312 -15.96 -7.78 1.42
C ARG A 312 -16.75 -8.52 0.35
N VAL A 313 -16.86 -7.92 -0.82
CA VAL A 313 -17.17 -8.66 -2.05
C VAL A 313 -16.10 -9.74 -2.29
N ALA A 314 -14.85 -9.47 -1.89
CA ALA A 314 -13.73 -10.42 -1.89
C ALA A 314 -13.92 -11.60 -0.91
N ASP A 315 -14.70 -11.49 0.15
CA ASP A 315 -15.03 -12.63 1.03
C ASP A 315 -15.84 -13.73 0.29
N ARG A 316 -16.34 -13.43 -0.92
CA ARG A 316 -16.83 -14.43 -1.86
C ARG A 316 -15.71 -15.12 -2.64
N LEU A 317 -14.51 -14.53 -2.69
CA LEU A 317 -13.29 -15.10 -3.24
C LEU A 317 -12.46 -15.85 -2.19
N ASP A 318 -12.94 -15.97 -0.95
CA ASP A 318 -12.30 -16.69 0.19
C ASP A 318 -12.04 -18.19 -0.05
N LYS A 319 -12.23 -18.66 -1.27
CA LYS A 319 -11.86 -20.01 -1.70
C LYS A 319 -10.80 -20.03 -2.79
N ALA A 320 -10.24 -18.88 -3.15
CA ALA A 320 -9.14 -18.84 -4.11
C ALA A 320 -7.83 -19.09 -3.34
N PRO A 321 -7.13 -20.24 -3.55
CA PRO A 321 -5.91 -20.54 -2.84
C PRO A 321 -4.82 -19.51 -3.18
N ILE A 322 -4.02 -19.14 -2.17
CA ILE A 322 -2.85 -18.29 -2.35
C ILE A 322 -1.65 -19.19 -2.61
N ILE A 323 -1.13 -19.13 -3.82
CA ILE A 323 0.08 -19.84 -4.23
C ILE A 323 1.25 -18.88 -4.13
N MET A 324 2.21 -19.13 -3.24
CA MET A 324 3.43 -18.35 -3.12
C MET A 324 4.57 -18.99 -3.87
N CYS A 325 5.21 -18.24 -4.76
CA CYS A 325 6.39 -18.66 -5.49
C CYS A 325 7.62 -17.97 -4.91
N ALA A 326 8.45 -18.70 -4.15
CA ALA A 326 9.69 -18.20 -3.59
C ALA A 326 10.85 -18.38 -4.59
N LEU A 327 11.30 -17.26 -5.17
CA LEU A 327 12.30 -17.21 -6.24
C LEU A 327 13.62 -16.64 -5.72
N ASP A 328 14.72 -17.21 -6.17
CA ASP A 328 16.04 -16.73 -5.85
C ASP A 328 16.80 -16.34 -7.14
N PHE A 329 17.04 -15.05 -7.31
CA PHE A 329 17.76 -14.46 -8.44
C PHE A 329 19.25 -14.11 -8.12
N SER A 330 19.81 -14.70 -7.08
CA SER A 330 21.17 -14.34 -6.63
C SER A 330 22.30 -14.89 -7.51
N VAL A 331 22.04 -15.84 -8.43
CA VAL A 331 23.05 -16.50 -9.29
C VAL A 331 22.53 -16.62 -10.72
N ASP A 332 23.40 -16.46 -11.71
CA ASP A 332 23.07 -16.52 -13.14
C ASP A 332 22.57 -17.90 -13.63
N GLU A 333 22.84 -18.98 -12.90
CA GLU A 333 22.27 -20.34 -13.16
C GLU A 333 20.79 -20.46 -12.73
N ALA A 334 20.18 -19.39 -12.24
CA ALA A 334 18.79 -19.38 -11.78
C ALA A 334 17.78 -19.69 -12.89
N ASP A 335 18.08 -19.45 -14.15
CA ASP A 335 17.12 -19.47 -15.25
C ASP A 335 16.42 -20.82 -15.42
N ALA A 336 17.16 -21.92 -15.42
CA ALA A 336 16.57 -23.25 -15.64
C ALA A 336 15.64 -23.69 -14.49
N ILE A 337 15.99 -23.35 -13.24
CA ILE A 337 15.17 -23.73 -12.09
C ILE A 337 13.96 -22.81 -11.94
N THR A 338 14.13 -21.50 -12.20
CA THR A 338 13.03 -20.54 -12.19
C THR A 338 12.03 -20.82 -13.31
N ASP A 339 12.49 -21.30 -14.47
CA ASP A 339 11.63 -21.76 -15.56
C ASP A 339 10.88 -23.05 -15.21
N ALA A 340 11.53 -23.98 -14.51
CA ALA A 340 10.85 -25.19 -14.03
C ALA A 340 9.78 -24.88 -13.00
N VAL A 341 10.07 -23.95 -12.08
CA VAL A 341 9.10 -23.40 -11.13
C VAL A 341 7.93 -22.73 -11.88
N LYS A 342 8.22 -21.91 -12.88
CA LYS A 342 7.21 -21.23 -13.71
C LYS A 342 6.26 -22.22 -14.40
N ARG A 343 6.81 -23.29 -14.98
CA ARG A 343 5.98 -24.34 -15.61
C ARG A 343 5.03 -25.01 -14.61
N LEU A 344 5.51 -25.26 -13.39
CA LEU A 344 4.67 -25.83 -12.33
C LEU A 344 3.58 -24.85 -11.88
N VAL A 345 3.96 -23.61 -11.61
CA VAL A 345 3.01 -22.55 -11.19
C VAL A 345 1.93 -22.38 -12.24
N ARG A 346 2.28 -22.33 -13.53
CA ARG A 346 1.28 -22.26 -14.62
C ARG A 346 0.26 -23.41 -14.54
N ARG A 347 0.70 -24.64 -14.33
CA ARG A 347 -0.20 -25.80 -14.18
C ARG A 347 -1.10 -25.68 -12.96
N LEU A 348 -0.59 -25.18 -11.85
CA LEU A 348 -1.40 -24.98 -10.64
C LEU A 348 -2.48 -23.92 -10.88
N LEU A 349 -2.15 -22.81 -11.54
CA LEU A 349 -3.09 -21.75 -11.89
C LEU A 349 -4.13 -22.21 -12.93
N GLU A 350 -3.75 -23.08 -13.88
CA GLU A 350 -4.69 -23.70 -14.83
C GLU A 350 -5.67 -24.65 -14.13
N THR A 351 -5.24 -25.30 -13.04
CA THR A 351 -6.09 -26.21 -12.26
C THR A 351 -7.06 -25.45 -11.37
N ASP A 352 -6.65 -24.26 -10.87
CA ASP A 352 -7.46 -23.40 -10.03
C ASP A 352 -7.46 -21.95 -10.58
N PRO A 353 -8.38 -21.63 -11.48
CA PRO A 353 -8.43 -20.30 -12.11
C PRO A 353 -8.71 -19.13 -11.15
N GLY A 354 -9.19 -19.43 -9.93
CA GLY A 354 -9.39 -18.42 -8.87
C GLY A 354 -8.15 -18.18 -8.01
N ALA A 355 -7.07 -18.94 -8.20
CA ALA A 355 -5.87 -18.84 -7.38
C ALA A 355 -5.18 -17.48 -7.54
N ARG A 356 -4.68 -16.93 -6.43
CA ARG A 356 -3.80 -15.76 -6.41
C ARG A 356 -2.34 -16.20 -6.35
N LEU A 357 -1.48 -15.52 -7.12
CA LEU A 357 -0.05 -15.77 -7.13
C LEU A 357 0.70 -14.69 -6.35
N VAL A 358 1.51 -15.11 -5.40
CA VAL A 358 2.51 -14.27 -4.73
C VAL A 358 3.89 -14.61 -5.28
N CYS A 359 4.57 -13.65 -5.87
CA CYS A 359 5.96 -13.78 -6.31
C CYS A 359 6.86 -13.14 -5.25
N LEU A 360 7.63 -13.95 -4.53
CA LEU A 360 8.49 -13.52 -3.44
C LEU A 360 9.96 -13.78 -3.75
N THR A 361 10.83 -12.83 -3.43
CA THR A 361 12.28 -13.04 -3.33
C THR A 361 12.83 -12.47 -2.03
N VAL A 362 13.85 -13.13 -1.46
CA VAL A 362 14.47 -12.67 -0.22
C VAL A 362 15.89 -12.20 -0.52
N LEU A 363 16.17 -10.92 -0.20
CA LEU A 363 17.50 -10.36 -0.16
C LEU A 363 18.15 -10.72 1.18
N LYS A 364 19.17 -11.57 1.10
CA LYS A 364 19.90 -11.97 2.31
C LYS A 364 20.79 -10.83 2.77
N THR A 365 20.53 -10.29 3.94
CA THR A 365 21.31 -9.24 4.59
C THR A 365 22.32 -9.84 5.60
N SER A 366 23.38 -9.11 5.93
CA SER A 366 24.37 -9.49 6.92
C SER A 366 24.33 -8.57 8.13
N LEU A 367 24.33 -9.13 9.32
CA LEU A 367 24.38 -8.36 10.59
C LEU A 367 25.67 -7.54 10.77
N VAL A 368 26.69 -7.79 9.98
CA VAL A 368 28.06 -7.23 10.17
C VAL A 368 28.45 -6.24 9.08
N LYS A 369 27.80 -6.24 7.92
CA LYS A 369 28.02 -5.27 6.85
C LYS A 369 26.78 -4.44 6.66
N LEU A 370 26.92 -3.11 6.59
CA LEU A 370 25.98 -2.25 5.89
C LEU A 370 25.96 -2.76 4.45
N ASP A 371 24.94 -3.51 4.09
CA ASP A 371 24.80 -4.05 2.74
C ASP A 371 24.67 -2.87 1.77
N GLU A 372 25.46 -2.92 0.70
CA GLU A 372 25.40 -1.92 -0.36
C GLU A 372 23.99 -2.01 -0.97
N ALA A 373 23.17 -0.98 -0.77
CA ALA A 373 21.84 -0.90 -1.38
C ALA A 373 21.89 -0.79 -2.91
N LEU A 374 23.09 -0.56 -3.46
CA LEU A 374 23.36 -0.43 -4.89
C LEU A 374 24.21 -1.60 -5.41
N ASP A 375 23.91 -2.09 -6.60
CA ASP A 375 24.74 -3.06 -7.30
C ASP A 375 26.03 -2.41 -7.87
N GLN A 376 26.95 -3.21 -8.42
CA GLN A 376 28.18 -2.72 -9.04
C GLN A 376 27.94 -1.71 -10.18
N GLY A 377 26.74 -1.62 -10.71
CA GLY A 377 26.29 -0.64 -11.71
C GLY A 377 25.63 0.60 -11.13
N GLY A 378 25.55 0.74 -9.78
CA GLY A 378 24.90 1.86 -9.11
C GLY A 378 23.36 1.83 -9.17
N ARG A 379 22.75 0.66 -9.36
CA ARG A 379 21.31 0.44 -9.37
C ARG A 379 20.86 -0.14 -8.03
N ASN A 380 19.69 0.30 -7.54
CA ASN A 380 19.08 -0.21 -6.33
C ASN A 380 18.76 -1.71 -6.48
N ILE A 381 19.30 -2.52 -5.57
CA ILE A 381 19.18 -3.99 -5.61
C ILE A 381 17.73 -4.42 -5.40
N TYR A 382 16.99 -3.76 -4.52
CA TYR A 382 15.58 -4.01 -4.28
C TYR A 382 14.76 -3.84 -5.58
N LEU A 383 14.90 -2.69 -6.24
CA LEU A 383 14.21 -2.43 -7.50
C LEU A 383 14.60 -3.45 -8.59
N LYS A 384 15.89 -3.81 -8.69
CA LYS A 384 16.36 -4.84 -9.64
C LYS A 384 15.67 -6.20 -9.40
N ARG A 385 15.47 -6.58 -8.14
CA ARG A 385 14.78 -7.83 -7.79
C ARG A 385 13.27 -7.74 -8.07
N LEU A 386 12.65 -6.61 -7.76
CA LEU A 386 11.25 -6.37 -8.06
C LEU A 386 10.96 -6.45 -9.56
N VAL A 387 11.82 -5.82 -10.39
CA VAL A 387 11.75 -5.91 -11.85
C VAL A 387 11.91 -7.36 -12.32
N ALA A 388 12.88 -8.09 -11.77
CA ALA A 388 13.10 -9.50 -12.13
C ALA A 388 11.86 -10.38 -11.80
N LEU A 389 11.20 -10.15 -10.67
CA LEU A 389 9.93 -10.82 -10.32
C LEU A 389 8.84 -10.51 -11.35
N LYS A 390 8.67 -9.24 -11.71
CA LYS A 390 7.66 -8.80 -12.69
C LYS A 390 7.91 -9.38 -14.07
N GLU A 391 9.16 -9.35 -14.54
CA GLU A 391 9.54 -9.95 -15.82
C GLU A 391 9.34 -11.48 -15.82
N TRP A 392 9.71 -12.15 -14.72
CA TRP A 392 9.49 -13.58 -14.58
C TRP A 392 7.99 -13.93 -14.68
N ALA A 393 7.11 -13.18 -14.03
CA ALA A 393 5.67 -13.43 -14.05
C ALA A 393 5.00 -13.01 -15.36
N ARG A 394 5.56 -12.07 -16.13
CA ARG A 394 4.97 -11.50 -17.36
C ARG A 394 4.47 -12.60 -18.34
N SER A 395 5.21 -13.68 -18.48
CA SER A 395 4.85 -14.78 -19.38
C SER A 395 3.74 -15.71 -18.86
N LEU A 396 3.25 -15.49 -17.63
CA LEU A 396 2.10 -16.22 -17.07
C LEU A 396 0.76 -15.60 -17.51
N ASP A 397 0.78 -14.39 -18.07
CA ASP A 397 -0.38 -13.65 -18.60
C ASP A 397 -1.54 -13.53 -17.57
N LEU A 398 -1.18 -13.16 -16.34
CA LEU A 398 -2.10 -13.04 -15.23
C LEU A 398 -2.71 -11.64 -15.18
N LEU A 399 -3.95 -11.56 -14.68
CA LEU A 399 -4.58 -10.29 -14.34
C LEU A 399 -3.81 -9.63 -13.18
N GLU A 400 -3.69 -8.31 -13.20
CA GLU A 400 -2.95 -7.58 -12.16
C GLU A 400 -3.55 -7.77 -10.75
N GLU A 401 -4.85 -8.00 -10.65
CA GLU A 401 -5.54 -8.30 -9.39
C GLU A 401 -5.21 -9.68 -8.81
N SER A 402 -4.68 -10.60 -9.63
CA SER A 402 -4.39 -11.97 -9.22
C SER A 402 -2.91 -12.23 -8.91
N VAL A 403 -2.04 -11.23 -9.00
CA VAL A 403 -0.60 -11.37 -8.75
C VAL A 403 -0.06 -10.24 -7.88
N SER A 404 0.83 -10.59 -6.92
CA SER A 404 1.60 -9.61 -6.15
C SER A 404 3.09 -9.95 -6.15
N PHE A 405 3.94 -8.92 -5.90
CA PHE A 405 5.39 -9.03 -5.99
C PHE A 405 6.03 -8.47 -4.72
N HIS A 406 6.86 -9.27 -4.06
CA HIS A 406 7.48 -8.92 -2.79
C HIS A 406 8.97 -9.19 -2.79
N VAL A 407 9.73 -8.19 -2.33
CA VAL A 407 11.17 -8.30 -2.08
C VAL A 407 11.39 -8.08 -0.60
N ILE A 408 11.77 -9.11 0.13
CA ILE A 408 11.96 -9.05 1.59
C ILE A 408 13.45 -9.06 1.91
N GLU A 409 13.91 -8.18 2.78
CA GLU A 409 15.25 -8.21 3.33
C GLU A 409 15.28 -9.00 4.63
N ALA A 410 16.13 -10.03 4.69
CA ALA A 410 16.24 -10.83 5.89
C ALA A 410 17.63 -11.48 6.03
N VAL A 411 18.05 -11.64 7.27
CA VAL A 411 19.27 -12.39 7.61
C VAL A 411 19.05 -13.90 7.39
N ASP A 412 17.84 -14.36 7.65
CA ASP A 412 17.41 -15.76 7.50
C ASP A 412 16.28 -15.88 6.46
N PRO A 413 16.61 -16.22 5.20
CA PRO A 413 15.61 -16.34 4.14
C PRO A 413 14.53 -17.42 4.39
N ALA A 414 14.86 -18.51 5.08
CA ALA A 414 13.87 -19.54 5.37
C ALA A 414 12.81 -19.01 6.35
N GLN A 415 13.24 -18.31 7.41
CA GLN A 415 12.34 -17.71 8.36
C GLN A 415 11.45 -16.65 7.70
N ALA A 416 12.02 -15.77 6.86
CA ALA A 416 11.25 -14.76 6.16
C ALA A 416 10.14 -15.35 5.26
N ILE A 417 10.43 -16.45 4.55
CA ILE A 417 9.44 -17.17 3.74
C ILE A 417 8.33 -17.76 4.62
N LEU A 418 8.68 -18.36 5.75
CA LEU A 418 7.73 -18.97 6.69
C LEU A 418 6.84 -17.95 7.36
N ASP A 419 7.44 -16.83 7.81
CA ASP A 419 6.71 -15.73 8.45
C ASP A 419 5.73 -15.11 7.46
N TYR A 420 6.17 -14.83 6.23
CA TYR A 420 5.30 -14.31 5.17
C TYR A 420 4.13 -15.27 4.88
N ALA A 421 4.43 -16.57 4.72
CA ALA A 421 3.42 -17.57 4.42
C ALA A 421 2.37 -17.69 5.54
N SER A 422 2.81 -17.69 6.78
CA SER A 422 1.93 -17.79 7.95
C SER A 422 1.07 -16.52 8.10
N PHE A 423 1.68 -15.34 7.93
CA PHE A 423 1.02 -14.05 8.07
C PHE A 423 -0.07 -13.83 7.01
N ASN A 424 0.23 -14.19 5.76
CA ASN A 424 -0.67 -13.96 4.62
C ASN A 424 -1.59 -15.16 4.31
N GLY A 425 -1.58 -16.21 5.14
CA GLY A 425 -2.45 -17.37 4.95
C GLY A 425 -2.19 -18.12 3.64
N VAL A 426 -0.92 -18.28 3.26
CA VAL A 426 -0.52 -18.97 2.04
C VAL A 426 -0.91 -20.45 2.13
N ASP A 427 -1.57 -20.96 1.08
CA ASP A 427 -2.03 -22.35 1.00
C ASP A 427 -0.97 -23.27 0.38
N HIS A 428 -0.12 -22.74 -0.50
CA HIS A 428 0.87 -23.52 -1.21
C HIS A 428 2.13 -22.72 -1.51
N ILE A 429 3.28 -23.20 -1.03
CA ILE A 429 4.60 -22.64 -1.34
C ILE A 429 5.23 -23.44 -2.48
N VAL A 430 5.64 -22.78 -3.54
CA VAL A 430 6.42 -23.34 -4.65
C VAL A 430 7.81 -22.72 -4.66
N MET A 431 8.85 -23.55 -4.60
CA MET A 431 10.23 -23.05 -4.59
C MET A 431 11.21 -23.99 -5.30
N GLY A 432 12.35 -23.46 -5.73
CA GLY A 432 13.42 -24.25 -6.31
C GLY A 432 14.34 -24.87 -5.26
N ALA A 433 14.83 -26.09 -5.51
CA ALA A 433 15.91 -26.67 -4.72
C ALA A 433 17.27 -26.28 -5.35
N ARG A 434 18.10 -25.54 -4.60
CA ARG A 434 19.52 -25.31 -4.97
C ARG A 434 20.41 -26.26 -4.16
N GLY A 435 21.26 -27.00 -4.84
CA GLY A 435 22.31 -27.82 -4.22
C GLY A 435 23.67 -27.44 -4.85
N HIS A 436 24.51 -26.73 -4.12
CA HIS A 436 25.89 -26.41 -4.51
C HIS A 436 26.90 -27.53 -4.17
N SER A 437 26.48 -28.76 -3.89
CA SER A 437 27.43 -29.83 -3.61
C SER A 437 27.30 -31.00 -4.59
N THR A 438 28.43 -31.57 -4.95
CA THR A 438 28.58 -32.79 -5.74
C THR A 438 27.85 -34.02 -5.16
N LEU A 439 27.29 -33.90 -3.96
CA LEU A 439 26.39 -34.87 -3.31
C LEU A 439 24.94 -34.53 -3.63
N ARG A 440 24.50 -34.84 -4.83
CA ARG A 440 23.19 -34.55 -5.49
C ARG A 440 21.94 -35.12 -4.80
N ARG A 441 21.96 -35.45 -3.51
CA ARG A 441 20.82 -36.10 -2.81
C ARG A 441 20.08 -35.21 -1.82
N TYR A 442 20.53 -34.00 -1.50
CA TYR A 442 19.93 -33.20 -0.43
C TYR A 442 19.27 -31.92 -0.94
N LEU A 443 18.19 -31.50 -0.28
CA LEU A 443 17.56 -30.18 -0.42
C LEU A 443 18.53 -29.11 0.09
N GLY A 444 18.50 -27.90 -0.48
CA GLY A 444 19.23 -26.76 0.08
C GLY A 444 18.76 -26.41 1.49
N SER A 445 19.57 -25.70 2.27
CA SER A 445 19.27 -25.35 3.66
C SER A 445 17.94 -24.59 3.82
N VAL A 446 17.65 -23.64 2.92
CA VAL A 446 16.40 -22.87 2.92
C VAL A 446 15.20 -23.76 2.61
N SER A 447 15.27 -24.53 1.51
CA SER A 447 14.17 -25.39 1.09
C SER A 447 13.91 -26.54 2.08
N SER A 448 14.96 -27.10 2.70
CA SER A 448 14.81 -28.15 3.74
C SER A 448 14.06 -27.62 4.96
N ARG A 449 14.39 -26.41 5.40
CA ARG A 449 13.76 -25.79 6.55
C ARG A 449 12.31 -25.39 6.26
N VAL A 450 12.05 -24.78 5.11
CA VAL A 450 10.69 -24.43 4.68
C VAL A 450 9.80 -25.67 4.62
N VAL A 451 10.29 -26.78 4.04
CA VAL A 451 9.54 -28.06 4.00
C VAL A 451 9.26 -28.61 5.39
N ALA A 452 10.18 -28.45 6.33
CA ALA A 452 10.05 -28.98 7.68
C ALA A 452 9.09 -28.17 8.57
N GLU A 453 9.05 -26.84 8.38
CA GLU A 453 8.39 -25.92 9.31
C GLU A 453 7.13 -25.24 8.75
N ALA A 454 6.87 -25.32 7.43
CA ALA A 454 5.69 -24.69 6.84
C ALA A 454 4.37 -25.33 7.34
N SER A 455 3.39 -24.48 7.64
CA SER A 455 2.04 -24.89 8.02
C SER A 455 1.11 -25.19 6.82
N CYS A 456 1.62 -25.02 5.59
CA CYS A 456 0.89 -25.21 4.33
C CYS A 456 1.61 -26.20 3.41
N SER A 457 1.02 -26.51 2.25
CA SER A 457 1.64 -27.37 1.25
C SER A 457 2.92 -26.75 0.70
N VAL A 458 3.98 -27.58 0.49
CA VAL A 458 5.24 -27.11 -0.08
C VAL A 458 5.65 -28.01 -1.23
N THR A 459 5.88 -27.42 -2.41
CA THR A 459 6.46 -28.10 -3.55
C THR A 459 7.85 -27.57 -3.86
N VAL A 460 8.83 -28.47 -3.82
CA VAL A 460 10.21 -28.14 -4.16
C VAL A 460 10.57 -28.69 -5.54
N VAL A 461 10.85 -27.80 -6.46
CA VAL A 461 11.22 -28.12 -7.85
C VAL A 461 12.70 -28.43 -7.95
N ARG A 462 13.06 -29.55 -8.58
CA ARG A 462 14.43 -29.95 -8.86
C ARG A 462 14.65 -30.10 -10.36
N LEU A 463 15.84 -29.75 -10.84
CA LEU A 463 16.25 -30.08 -12.18
C LEU A 463 16.74 -31.53 -12.21
N THR A 464 16.08 -32.39 -12.98
CA THR A 464 16.62 -33.71 -13.34
C THR A 464 17.46 -33.52 -14.58
N HIS A 465 18.77 -33.74 -14.46
CA HIS A 465 19.60 -33.94 -15.66
C HIS A 465 19.17 -35.28 -16.28
N ALA A 466 18.87 -35.28 -17.58
CA ALA A 466 18.71 -36.49 -18.33
C ALA A 466 19.96 -37.35 -18.12
N HIS A 467 19.77 -38.61 -17.68
CA HIS A 467 20.82 -39.55 -17.59
C HIS A 467 21.46 -39.68 -18.99
N ASP A 468 22.76 -39.40 -19.06
CA ASP A 468 23.59 -39.75 -20.16
C ASP A 468 23.58 -41.28 -20.35
N GLN A 469 22.69 -41.74 -21.24
CA GLN A 469 22.64 -43.13 -21.65
C GLN A 469 23.74 -43.32 -22.72
N SER A 470 25.01 -43.24 -22.31
CA SER A 470 26.13 -43.76 -23.06
C SER A 470 26.94 -44.72 -22.16
N ALA A 471 26.30 -45.78 -21.72
CA ALA A 471 27.02 -46.96 -21.32
C ALA A 471 27.12 -47.82 -22.56
N GLU A 472 28.24 -47.75 -23.25
CA GLU A 472 28.66 -48.72 -24.26
C GLU A 472 28.61 -50.14 -23.65
N PRO A 473 28.11 -51.14 -24.38
CA PRO A 473 28.18 -52.49 -23.94
C PRO A 473 29.65 -52.96 -24.01
N ARG A 474 30.20 -53.36 -22.86
CA ARG A 474 31.46 -54.11 -22.81
C ARG A 474 31.29 -55.43 -23.55
N ASP A 475 31.92 -55.56 -24.71
CA ASP A 475 32.17 -56.80 -25.40
C ASP A 475 32.86 -57.77 -24.44
N GLN A 476 32.19 -58.85 -24.15
CA GLN A 476 32.76 -60.07 -23.57
C GLN A 476 33.05 -61.01 -24.75
N ASP A 477 34.24 -60.96 -25.29
CA ASP A 477 34.76 -62.03 -26.11
C ASP A 477 35.58 -62.96 -25.23
N ALA A 478 35.24 -64.03 -25.24
CA ALA A 478 35.22 -65.42 -25.36
C ALA A 478 36.59 -66.13 -25.25
N PRO A 479 36.64 -67.35 -24.76
CA PRO A 479 37.84 -68.06 -24.41
C PRO A 479 38.38 -68.84 -25.61
N SER A 480 39.65 -68.80 -25.80
CA SER A 480 40.39 -69.80 -26.60
C SER A 480 40.85 -70.92 -25.69
N GLY A 481 40.45 -72.09 -26.04
CA GLY A 481 40.95 -73.29 -25.46
C GLY A 481 42.36 -73.71 -25.92
N GLY A 482 42.91 -74.58 -25.21
CA GLY A 482 44.19 -75.26 -25.41
C GLY A 482 44.59 -76.01 -24.17
#